data_c32d229cd1c164ad29e7a09cc17c2dd2
#
_entry.id   c32d229cd1c164ad29e7a09cc17c2dd2
#
_cell.length_a   1.000
_cell.length_b   1.000
_cell.length_c   1.000
_cell.angle_alpha   90.00
_cell.angle_beta   90.00
_cell.angle_gamma   90.00
#
_symmetry.space_group_name_H-M   'P 1'
#
loop_
_entity.id
_entity.type
_entity.pdbx_description
1 polymer ?
#
loop_
_entity_poly.entity_id
_entity_poly.type
_entity_poly.pdbx_seq_one_letter_code
_entity_poly.pdbx_strand_id
1 'polypeptide(L)'
;MNIYTVSFFGHRYIERGTEIENRLDKLLHDLIMQKEYIEFLIGRDGEFDIIASASIKRAINKYAYGNTHFTLVLPYIKAEYRDNEKEYLDYYDEVEVCYESSTAHPKAAIQVRNRSMIDHSDLVVCYVHIIAEGRIALYSMPRFKANG
;
A
#
# COMPACT_ATOMS: atom_id res chain seq x y z
N MET A 1 0.79 19.24 11.84
CA MET A 1 0.34 17.85 11.93
C MET A 1 1.34 16.93 11.25
N ASN A 2 1.80 15.91 11.96
CA ASN A 2 2.72 14.93 11.38
C ASN A 2 1.94 13.87 10.62
N ILE A 3 2.20 13.75 9.32
CA ILE A 3 1.64 12.71 8.48
C ILE A 3 2.67 11.60 8.34
N TYR A 4 2.30 10.39 8.77
CA TYR A 4 3.16 9.22 8.67
C TYR A 4 2.70 8.39 7.46
N THR A 5 3.57 8.22 6.48
CA THR A 5 3.22 7.58 5.22
C THR A 5 3.76 6.15 5.17
N VAL A 6 2.88 5.21 4.84
CA VAL A 6 3.18 3.77 4.80
C VAL A 6 2.82 3.22 3.42
N SER A 7 3.78 2.56 2.78
CA SER A 7 3.55 1.88 1.50
C SER A 7 3.61 0.37 1.68
N PHE A 8 2.83 -0.34 0.87
CA PHE A 8 2.69 -1.79 0.93
C PHE A 8 3.06 -2.42 -0.41
N PHE A 9 3.89 -3.47 -0.36
CA PHE A 9 4.32 -4.22 -1.54
C PHE A 9 4.34 -5.70 -1.25
N GLY A 10 4.05 -6.52 -2.26
CA GLY A 10 4.11 -7.96 -2.11
C GLY A 10 4.03 -8.69 -3.44
N HIS A 11 4.05 -10.00 -3.37
CA HIS A 11 4.00 -10.85 -4.54
C HIS A 11 2.64 -10.81 -5.23
N ARG A 12 2.65 -11.05 -6.54
CA ARG A 12 1.44 -11.17 -7.33
C ARG A 12 0.59 -12.35 -6.90
N TYR A 13 1.22 -13.43 -6.44
CA TYR A 13 0.55 -14.64 -5.95
C TYR A 13 0.84 -14.84 -4.47
N ILE A 14 -0.20 -15.15 -3.69
CA ILE A 14 -0.12 -15.27 -2.25
C ILE A 14 -0.49 -16.68 -1.81
N GLU A 15 0.35 -17.27 -0.97
CA GLU A 15 0.01 -18.44 -0.18
C GLU A 15 -0.26 -18.00 1.27
N ARG A 16 -1.11 -18.71 1.99
CA ARG A 16 -1.43 -18.46 3.40
C ARG A 16 -1.99 -17.06 3.66
N GLY A 17 -2.99 -16.67 2.86
CA GLY A 17 -3.62 -15.35 2.97
C GLY A 17 -4.13 -15.03 4.38
N THR A 18 -4.71 -16.00 5.09
CA THR A 18 -5.23 -15.80 6.45
C THR A 18 -4.13 -15.39 7.43
N GLU A 19 -2.95 -15.99 7.33
CA GLU A 19 -1.80 -15.61 8.18
C GLU A 19 -1.37 -14.18 7.89
N ILE A 20 -1.32 -13.79 6.61
CA ILE A 20 -0.99 -12.44 6.21
C ILE A 20 -2.02 -11.44 6.73
N GLU A 21 -3.30 -11.76 6.60
CA GLU A 21 -4.37 -10.90 7.12
C GLU A 21 -4.23 -10.66 8.62
N ASN A 22 -3.94 -11.70 9.39
CA ASN A 22 -3.77 -11.59 10.84
C ASN A 22 -2.59 -10.71 11.22
N ARG A 23 -1.46 -10.85 10.50
CA ARG A 23 -0.28 -10.01 10.74
C ARG A 23 -0.53 -8.56 10.34
N LEU A 24 -1.21 -8.35 9.21
CA LEU A 24 -1.58 -7.00 8.77
C LEU A 24 -2.53 -6.33 9.74
N ASP A 25 -3.53 -7.05 10.25
CA ASP A 25 -4.48 -6.49 11.22
C ASP A 25 -3.76 -5.95 12.46
N LYS A 26 -2.83 -6.74 13.01
CA LYS A 26 -2.05 -6.30 14.17
C LYS A 26 -1.19 -5.07 13.87
N LEU A 27 -0.48 -5.09 12.74
CA LEU A 27 0.37 -3.98 12.33
C LEU A 27 -0.45 -2.72 12.13
N LEU A 28 -1.57 -2.83 11.41
CA LEU A 28 -2.43 -1.69 11.11
C LEU A 28 -3.08 -1.12 12.37
N HIS A 29 -3.53 -1.99 13.29
CA HIS A 29 -4.04 -1.57 14.58
C HIS A 29 -3.01 -0.70 15.30
N ASP A 30 -1.78 -1.21 15.43
CA ASP A 30 -0.72 -0.51 16.17
C ASP A 30 -0.39 0.84 15.50
N LEU A 31 -0.28 0.87 14.17
CA LEU A 31 0.00 2.10 13.45
C LEU A 31 -1.11 3.14 13.64
N ILE A 32 -2.36 2.75 13.48
CA ILE A 32 -3.49 3.68 13.60
C ILE A 32 -3.60 4.23 15.01
N MET A 33 -3.37 3.39 16.02
CA MET A 33 -3.46 3.82 17.41
C MET A 33 -2.29 4.67 17.88
N GLN A 34 -1.11 4.52 17.26
CA GLN A 34 0.11 5.21 17.69
C GLN A 34 0.40 6.51 16.93
N LYS A 35 -0.08 6.65 15.70
CA LYS A 35 0.26 7.79 14.85
C LYS A 35 -0.84 8.86 14.90
N GLU A 36 -0.42 10.12 14.88
CA GLU A 36 -1.34 11.25 14.85
C GLU A 36 -2.19 11.26 13.58
N TYR A 37 -1.56 11.07 12.44
CA TYR A 37 -2.22 10.95 11.14
C TYR A 37 -1.42 10.01 10.26
N ILE A 38 -2.07 9.08 9.58
CA ILE A 38 -1.40 8.09 8.77
C ILE A 38 -1.99 8.02 7.36
N GLU A 39 -1.10 8.04 6.35
CA GLU A 39 -1.46 7.84 4.96
C GLU A 39 -0.99 6.46 4.52
N PHE A 40 -1.90 5.66 3.99
CA PHE A 40 -1.60 4.36 3.42
C PHE A 40 -1.55 4.46 1.90
N LEU A 41 -0.44 4.03 1.31
CA LEU A 41 -0.24 3.99 -0.14
C LEU A 41 -0.20 2.54 -0.62
N ILE A 42 -0.95 2.25 -1.68
CA ILE A 42 -1.00 0.90 -2.24
C ILE A 42 -1.16 0.94 -3.75
N GLY A 43 -0.66 -0.11 -4.43
CA GLY A 43 -0.96 -0.37 -5.82
C GLY A 43 -2.14 -1.33 -5.99
N ARG A 44 -2.32 -1.82 -7.21
CA ARG A 44 -3.38 -2.78 -7.51
C ARG A 44 -2.89 -3.74 -8.62
N ASP A 45 -1.77 -4.42 -8.33
CA ASP A 45 -1.08 -5.20 -9.36
C ASP A 45 -1.02 -6.70 -9.09
N GLY A 46 -1.51 -7.16 -7.93
CA GLY A 46 -1.47 -8.58 -7.61
C GLY A 46 -2.28 -8.92 -6.36
N GLU A 47 -2.22 -10.19 -5.96
CA GLU A 47 -3.02 -10.70 -4.84
C GLU A 47 -2.67 -10.04 -3.50
N PHE A 48 -1.40 -9.74 -3.26
CA PHE A 48 -1.04 -9.06 -2.02
C PHE A 48 -1.72 -7.70 -1.92
N ASP A 49 -1.74 -6.95 -3.01
CA ASP A 49 -2.38 -5.64 -3.01
C ASP A 49 -3.87 -5.74 -2.69
N ILE A 50 -4.54 -6.77 -3.19
CA ILE A 50 -5.96 -7.01 -2.90
C ILE A 50 -6.17 -7.33 -1.43
N ILE A 51 -5.37 -8.23 -0.87
CA ILE A 51 -5.45 -8.62 0.54
C ILE A 51 -5.13 -7.45 1.44
N ALA A 52 -4.06 -6.72 1.13
CA ALA A 52 -3.65 -5.56 1.92
C ALA A 52 -4.69 -4.44 1.89
N SER A 53 -5.27 -4.17 0.71
CA SER A 53 -6.33 -3.15 0.58
C SER A 53 -7.54 -3.50 1.43
N ALA A 54 -7.98 -4.75 1.39
CA ALA A 54 -9.11 -5.21 2.21
C ALA A 54 -8.78 -5.11 3.71
N SER A 55 -7.55 -5.47 4.09
CA SER A 55 -7.09 -5.37 5.48
C SER A 55 -7.05 -3.92 5.97
N ILE A 56 -6.56 -3.01 5.12
CA ILE A 56 -6.53 -1.58 5.42
C ILE A 56 -7.95 -1.03 5.61
N LYS A 57 -8.86 -1.38 4.73
CA LYS A 57 -10.27 -0.94 4.85
C LYS A 57 -10.90 -1.44 6.14
N ARG A 58 -10.69 -2.71 6.49
CA ARG A 58 -11.21 -3.26 7.75
C ARG A 58 -10.60 -2.54 8.96
N ALA A 59 -9.31 -2.29 8.94
CA ALA A 59 -8.63 -1.63 10.03
C ALA A 59 -9.09 -0.18 10.20
N ILE A 60 -9.27 0.54 9.10
CA ILE A 60 -9.80 1.91 9.13
C ILE A 60 -11.19 1.91 9.75
N ASN A 61 -12.07 1.02 9.29
CA ASN A 61 -13.45 0.95 9.81
C ASN A 61 -13.49 0.56 11.29
N LYS A 62 -12.55 -0.24 11.75
CA LYS A 62 -12.54 -0.77 13.11
C LYS A 62 -11.80 0.12 14.10
N TYR A 63 -10.70 0.76 13.69
CA TYR A 63 -9.79 1.43 14.60
C TYR A 63 -9.64 2.94 14.38
N ALA A 64 -9.87 3.45 13.16
CA ALA A 64 -9.58 4.84 12.85
C ALA A 64 -10.57 5.81 13.52
N TYR A 65 -10.06 6.97 13.90
CA TYR A 65 -10.81 8.05 14.50
C TYR A 65 -10.65 9.35 13.70
N GLY A 66 -10.72 9.25 12.37
CA GLY A 66 -10.52 10.39 11.47
C GLY A 66 -9.06 10.72 11.19
N ASN A 67 -8.14 9.82 11.52
CA ASN A 67 -6.71 10.03 11.42
C ASN A 67 -6.06 9.22 10.30
N THR A 68 -6.82 8.79 9.29
CA THR A 68 -6.30 7.97 8.19
C THR A 68 -6.67 8.52 6.83
N HIS A 69 -5.80 8.28 5.87
CA HIS A 69 -6.05 8.57 4.45
C HIS A 69 -5.53 7.39 3.63
N PHE A 70 -6.36 6.85 2.76
CA PHE A 70 -6.05 5.66 1.97
C PHE A 70 -5.98 6.00 0.49
N THR A 71 -4.80 5.90 -0.10
CA THR A 71 -4.52 6.29 -1.48
C THR A 71 -4.11 5.11 -2.34
N LEU A 72 -4.79 4.93 -3.47
CA LEU A 72 -4.34 4.06 -4.54
C LEU A 72 -3.40 4.86 -5.45
N VAL A 73 -2.19 4.35 -5.67
CA VAL A 73 -1.21 4.97 -6.55
C VAL A 73 -1.08 4.15 -7.82
N LEU A 74 -1.54 4.71 -8.93
CA LEU A 74 -1.49 4.06 -10.23
C LEU A 74 -0.21 4.46 -10.98
N PRO A 75 0.41 3.52 -11.73
CA PRO A 75 1.59 3.85 -12.54
C PRO A 75 1.24 4.71 -13.76
N TYR A 76 0.02 4.58 -14.27
CA TYR A 76 -0.57 5.34 -15.36
C TYR A 76 -2.08 5.15 -15.30
N ILE A 77 -2.84 5.93 -16.08
CA ILE A 77 -4.30 5.77 -16.12
C ILE A 77 -4.63 4.46 -16.83
N LYS A 78 -5.10 3.48 -16.04
CA LYS A 78 -5.54 2.18 -16.57
C LYS A 78 -6.99 2.26 -17.01
N ALA A 79 -7.32 1.47 -18.05
CA ALA A 79 -8.69 1.39 -18.55
C ALA A 79 -9.68 0.99 -17.45
N GLU A 80 -9.30 0.04 -16.59
CA GLU A 80 -10.14 -0.40 -15.48
C GLU A 80 -10.53 0.77 -14.57
N TYR A 81 -9.59 1.64 -14.23
CA TYR A 81 -9.89 2.81 -13.41
C TYR A 81 -10.79 3.81 -14.17
N ARG A 82 -10.41 4.13 -15.41
CA ARG A 82 -11.17 5.08 -16.23
C ARG A 82 -12.63 4.66 -16.39
N ASP A 83 -12.87 3.36 -16.57
CA ASP A 83 -14.21 2.82 -16.80
C ASP A 83 -15.01 2.62 -15.50
N ASN A 84 -14.35 2.66 -14.34
CA ASN A 84 -14.94 2.41 -13.02
C ASN A 84 -14.55 3.48 -12.00
N GLU A 85 -14.33 4.69 -12.43
CA GLU A 85 -13.79 5.78 -11.60
C GLU A 85 -14.57 5.99 -10.32
N LYS A 86 -15.91 5.98 -10.40
CA LYS A 86 -16.75 6.20 -9.24
C LYS A 86 -16.55 5.10 -8.18
N GLU A 87 -16.47 3.84 -8.60
CA GLU A 87 -16.27 2.71 -7.69
C GLU A 87 -14.92 2.82 -6.99
N TYR A 88 -13.88 3.22 -7.71
CA TYR A 88 -12.55 3.41 -7.14
C TYR A 88 -12.55 4.54 -6.11
N LEU A 89 -13.18 5.67 -6.42
CA LEU A 89 -13.23 6.81 -5.51
C LEU A 89 -14.15 6.57 -4.31
N ASP A 90 -15.09 5.65 -4.41
CA ASP A 90 -15.89 5.21 -3.26
C ASP A 90 -15.09 4.28 -2.34
N TYR A 91 -14.15 3.52 -2.91
CA TYR A 91 -13.34 2.55 -2.15
C TYR A 91 -12.09 3.19 -1.51
N TYR A 92 -11.33 3.96 -2.29
CA TYR A 92 -10.15 4.67 -1.81
C TYR A 92 -10.50 6.10 -1.48
N ASP A 93 -9.81 6.69 -0.52
CA ASP A 93 -9.99 8.13 -0.24
C ASP A 93 -9.47 8.98 -1.38
N GLU A 94 -8.42 8.49 -2.06
CA GLU A 94 -7.81 9.18 -3.18
C GLU A 94 -7.25 8.16 -4.18
N VAL A 95 -7.30 8.52 -5.46
CA VAL A 95 -6.60 7.79 -6.52
C VAL A 95 -5.62 8.76 -7.16
N GLU A 96 -4.34 8.44 -7.08
CA GLU A 96 -3.27 9.26 -7.60
C GLU A 96 -2.57 8.55 -8.75
N VAL A 97 -2.25 9.28 -9.81
CA VAL A 97 -1.42 8.78 -10.90
C VAL A 97 0.00 9.30 -10.72
N CYS A 98 0.96 8.40 -10.59
CA CYS A 98 2.36 8.78 -10.41
C CYS A 98 2.89 9.45 -11.68
N TYR A 99 3.31 10.70 -11.58
CA TYR A 99 3.79 11.46 -12.72
C TYR A 99 5.01 10.80 -13.38
N GLU A 100 6.00 10.43 -12.58
CA GLU A 100 7.26 9.85 -13.08
C GLU A 100 7.01 8.56 -13.86
N SER A 101 6.13 7.69 -13.37
CA SER A 101 5.84 6.42 -14.05
C SER A 101 4.93 6.62 -15.26
N SER A 102 4.06 7.62 -15.26
CA SER A 102 3.15 7.88 -16.39
C SER A 102 3.91 8.33 -17.63
N THR A 103 5.09 8.90 -17.46
CA THR A 103 5.96 9.32 -18.55
C THR A 103 7.08 8.33 -18.86
N ALA A 104 7.17 7.24 -18.09
CA ALA A 104 8.18 6.20 -18.27
C ALA A 104 7.76 5.21 -19.35
N HIS A 105 8.73 4.40 -19.81
CA HIS A 105 8.44 3.29 -20.71
C HIS A 105 7.44 2.33 -20.03
N PRO A 106 6.39 1.85 -20.73
CA PRO A 106 5.36 1.00 -20.11
C PRO A 106 5.90 -0.19 -19.33
N LYS A 107 6.97 -0.81 -19.79
CA LYS A 107 7.59 -1.95 -19.09
C LYS A 107 8.25 -1.57 -17.76
N ALA A 108 8.60 -0.31 -17.59
CA ALA A 108 9.24 0.19 -16.37
C ALA A 108 8.26 0.92 -15.44
N ALA A 109 7.04 1.18 -15.88
CA ALA A 109 6.12 2.06 -15.19
C ALA A 109 5.80 1.60 -13.76
N ILE A 110 5.57 0.31 -13.54
CA ILE A 110 5.27 -0.23 -12.21
C ILE A 110 6.46 -0.06 -11.27
N GLN A 111 7.68 -0.34 -11.75
CA GLN A 111 8.89 -0.19 -10.94
C GLN A 111 9.15 1.27 -10.58
N VAL A 112 8.93 2.18 -11.52
CA VAL A 112 9.10 3.62 -11.30
C VAL A 112 8.09 4.10 -10.26
N ARG A 113 6.81 3.69 -10.37
CA ARG A 113 5.78 4.01 -9.40
C ARG A 113 6.13 3.46 -8.01
N ASN A 114 6.59 2.21 -7.93
CA ASN A 114 6.99 1.61 -6.66
C ASN A 114 8.12 2.38 -5.99
N ARG A 115 9.12 2.79 -6.76
CA ARG A 115 10.24 3.60 -6.24
C ARG A 115 9.73 4.94 -5.71
N SER A 116 8.84 5.59 -6.43
CA SER A 116 8.24 6.85 -5.99
C SER A 116 7.48 6.67 -4.67
N MET A 117 6.69 5.60 -4.54
CA MET A 117 6.00 5.29 -3.28
C MET A 117 7.00 5.11 -2.13
N ILE A 118 8.06 4.35 -2.35
CA ILE A 118 9.10 4.10 -1.35
C ILE A 118 9.75 5.41 -0.92
N ASP A 119 10.10 6.26 -1.88
CA ASP A 119 10.78 7.52 -1.61
C ASP A 119 9.93 8.50 -0.79
N HIS A 120 8.61 8.38 -0.87
CA HIS A 120 7.68 9.23 -0.13
C HIS A 120 7.19 8.62 1.18
N SER A 121 7.67 7.42 1.54
CA SER A 121 7.19 6.69 2.70
C SER A 121 8.12 6.79 3.90
N ASP A 122 7.53 6.80 5.09
CA ASP A 122 8.24 6.66 6.36
C ASP A 122 8.44 5.19 6.73
N LEU A 123 7.51 4.33 6.29
CA LEU A 123 7.54 2.89 6.53
C LEU A 123 7.18 2.16 5.25
N VAL A 124 7.92 1.11 4.94
CA VAL A 124 7.62 0.21 3.81
C VAL A 124 7.32 -1.17 4.37
N VAL A 125 6.15 -1.70 4.03
CA VAL A 125 5.70 -3.04 4.43
C VAL A 125 5.76 -3.95 3.22
N CYS A 126 6.54 -5.03 3.32
CA CYS A 126 6.75 -5.97 2.22
C CYS A 126 6.36 -7.39 2.62
N TYR A 127 5.61 -8.06 1.75
CA TYR A 127 5.37 -9.49 1.84
C TYR A 127 6.38 -10.24 0.99
N VAL A 128 7.06 -11.22 1.59
CA VAL A 128 8.02 -12.07 0.89
C VAL A 128 7.76 -13.53 1.24
N HIS A 129 7.68 -14.38 0.22
CA HIS A 129 7.62 -15.82 0.39
C HIS A 129 9.02 -16.39 0.19
N ILE A 130 9.58 -17.00 1.24
CA ILE A 130 10.92 -17.59 1.21
C ILE A 130 10.77 -19.07 0.90
N ILE A 131 10.84 -19.39 -0.39
CA ILE A 131 10.56 -20.73 -0.91
C ILE A 131 11.52 -21.78 -0.30
N ALA A 132 12.80 -21.43 -0.21
CA ALA A 132 13.83 -22.37 0.30
C ALA A 132 13.61 -22.78 1.75
N GLU A 133 12.93 -21.94 2.55
CA GLU A 133 12.65 -22.21 3.96
C GLU A 133 11.20 -22.61 4.20
N GLY A 134 10.36 -22.62 3.16
CA GLY A 134 8.95 -22.95 3.27
C GLY A 134 8.15 -21.97 4.15
N ARG A 135 8.66 -20.78 4.39
CA ARG A 135 8.02 -19.78 5.25
C ARG A 135 7.65 -18.51 4.48
N ILE A 136 6.70 -17.81 5.03
CA ILE A 136 6.36 -16.45 4.56
C ILE A 136 6.88 -15.44 5.58
N ALA A 137 7.14 -14.24 5.12
CA ALA A 137 7.57 -13.16 5.98
C ALA A 137 6.90 -11.86 5.57
N LEU A 138 6.48 -11.08 6.57
CA LEU A 138 6.02 -9.72 6.39
C LEU A 138 7.06 -8.82 7.05
N TYR A 139 7.74 -8.03 6.23
CA TYR A 139 8.77 -7.12 6.71
C TYR A 139 8.23 -5.70 6.74
N SER A 140 8.58 -4.96 7.78
CA SER A 140 8.36 -3.53 7.84
C SER A 140 9.70 -2.84 8.03
N MET A 141 9.99 -1.87 7.16
CA MET A 141 11.29 -1.18 7.15
C MET A 141 11.08 0.32 7.29
N PRO A 142 11.46 0.88 8.46
CA PRO A 142 11.46 2.33 8.64
C PRO A 142 12.40 2.99 7.64
N ARG A 143 12.02 4.15 7.15
CA ARG A 143 12.85 4.92 6.25
C ARG A 143 13.14 6.29 6.83
N PHE A 144 14.38 6.72 6.65
CA PHE A 144 14.78 8.09 6.93
C PHE A 144 14.49 8.93 5.70
N LYS A 145 13.66 9.96 5.88
CA LYS A 145 13.47 10.97 4.85
C LYS A 145 14.57 12.01 5.00
N ALA A 146 15.22 12.34 3.89
CA ALA A 146 16.13 13.47 3.89
C ALA A 146 15.36 14.73 4.26
N ASN A 147 15.90 15.51 5.19
CA ASN A 147 15.32 16.81 5.53
C ASN A 147 15.49 17.72 4.32
N GLY A 148 14.39 17.94 3.66
CA GLY A 148 14.36 18.87 2.55
C GLY A 148 13.89 20.20 2.99
#